data_b4294f2f5636f5c1c92428190dd5af88
#
_entry.id   b4294f2f5636f5c1c92428190dd5af88
#
_cell.length_a   1.000
_cell.length_b   1.000
_cell.length_c   1.000
_cell.angle_alpha   90.00
_cell.angle_beta   90.00
_cell.angle_gamma   90.00
#
_symmetry.space_group_name_H-M   'P 1'
#
loop_
_entity.id
_entity.type
_entity.pdbx_description
1 polymer ?
#
loop_
_entity_poly.entity_id
_entity_poly.type
_entity_poly.pdbx_seq_one_letter_code
_entity_poly.pdbx_strand_id
1 'polypeptide(L)'
;LIMAGRAQVIQELDRSFSSASRRPILTSVISGARGTGKTALLTFAEAQARERGWVSVSLVSLPGLLEEAYEQSCRQADHVIDMTLRTKRISSLGIGPMSVGISHSETTTPGWRTRMSVLLDRLAEKGAGLLMTIDEITPRLDELIQLTSAYQLFVREERRVALLMAGLPHNVSLLLNDKSVSFLRRAESIRLGRIADHEIERALRDTFAQSGRSVSDGVIEEAVHAIGGFPFMMQLVGFNMWEEGGTSKDIKDARARRGIRLATEEFKTRILLPSYQELSPMDRRFLQAMLQDEGDSLLSTIARRLGKTNSYATQYKN
;
A
#
# COMPACT_ATOMS: atom_id res chain seq x y z
N LEU A 1 12.01 9.88 -1.56
CA LEU A 1 11.42 8.91 -2.50
C LEU A 1 10.66 9.69 -3.57
N ILE A 2 11.05 9.59 -4.84
CA ILE A 2 10.31 10.24 -5.94
C ILE A 2 9.13 9.34 -6.29
N MET A 3 7.92 9.86 -6.07
CA MET A 3 6.66 9.16 -6.35
C MET A 3 6.07 9.66 -7.68
N ALA A 4 6.74 9.32 -8.80
CA ALA A 4 6.27 9.70 -10.12
C ALA A 4 4.83 9.21 -10.38
N GLY A 5 4.01 10.04 -10.99
CA GLY A 5 2.63 9.70 -11.34
C GLY A 5 1.65 9.63 -10.17
N ARG A 6 2.01 10.11 -8.99
CA ARG A 6 1.15 10.02 -7.78
C ARG A 6 0.96 11.37 -7.08
N ALA A 7 1.39 12.47 -7.71
CA ALA A 7 1.43 13.79 -7.09
C ALA A 7 0.07 14.23 -6.51
N GLN A 8 -1.02 13.97 -7.22
CA GLN A 8 -2.36 14.36 -6.77
C GLN A 8 -2.77 13.62 -5.48
N VAL A 9 -2.60 12.29 -5.45
CA VAL A 9 -2.91 11.46 -4.27
C VAL A 9 -2.07 11.88 -3.08
N ILE A 10 -0.79 12.14 -3.31
CA ILE A 10 0.16 12.58 -2.28
C ILE A 10 -0.25 13.93 -1.68
N GLN A 11 -0.57 14.92 -2.52
CA GLN A 11 -1.00 16.23 -2.05
C GLN A 11 -2.31 16.17 -1.26
N GLU A 12 -3.24 15.31 -1.69
CA GLU A 12 -4.50 15.15 -1.00
C GLU A 12 -4.33 14.45 0.36
N LEU A 13 -3.48 13.44 0.47
CA LEU A 13 -3.10 12.81 1.74
C LEU A 13 -2.45 13.83 2.69
N ASP A 14 -1.47 14.60 2.22
CA ASP A 14 -0.77 15.61 3.04
C ASP A 14 -1.74 16.67 3.59
N ARG A 15 -2.62 17.21 2.73
CA ARG A 15 -3.67 18.14 3.15
C ARG A 15 -4.63 17.52 4.16
N SER A 16 -4.91 16.22 4.03
CA SER A 16 -5.87 15.51 4.88
C SER A 16 -5.33 15.26 6.28
N PHE A 17 -4.04 14.94 6.40
CA PHE A 17 -3.39 14.80 7.70
C PHE A 17 -3.28 16.14 8.46
N SER A 18 -3.24 17.26 7.74
CA SER A 18 -3.20 18.61 8.32
C SER A 18 -4.58 19.20 8.61
N SER A 19 -5.64 18.60 8.07
CA SER A 19 -7.01 19.16 8.15
C SER A 19 -7.67 18.85 9.50
N ALA A 20 -8.41 19.82 10.03
CA ALA A 20 -9.31 19.61 11.16
C ALA A 20 -10.54 18.78 10.78
N SER A 21 -11.00 18.86 9.52
CA SER A 21 -12.15 18.09 9.02
C SER A 21 -11.68 16.79 8.36
N ARG A 22 -12.44 15.72 8.60
CA ARG A 22 -12.18 14.44 7.96
C ARG A 22 -12.38 14.52 6.44
N ARG A 23 -11.43 13.96 5.68
CA ARG A 23 -11.50 13.84 4.23
C ARG A 23 -11.69 12.39 3.80
N PRO A 24 -12.39 12.11 2.69
CA PRO A 24 -12.64 10.73 2.22
C PRO A 24 -11.38 9.89 2.05
N ILE A 25 -10.31 10.47 1.55
CA ILE A 25 -9.03 9.80 1.28
C ILE A 25 -8.39 9.16 2.54
N LEU A 26 -8.76 9.61 3.75
CA LEU A 26 -8.34 8.98 5.00
C LEU A 26 -8.94 7.58 5.21
N THR A 27 -9.88 7.18 4.35
CA THR A 27 -10.33 5.79 4.22
C THR A 27 -10.17 5.40 2.77
N SER A 28 -9.06 4.75 2.43
CA SER A 28 -8.73 4.43 1.04
C SER A 28 -8.47 2.94 0.84
N VAL A 29 -8.88 2.44 -0.32
CA VAL A 29 -8.54 1.12 -0.80
C VAL A 29 -7.73 1.25 -2.07
N ILE A 30 -6.47 0.82 -2.00
CA ILE A 30 -5.46 0.95 -3.04
C ILE A 30 -5.36 -0.37 -3.79
N SER A 31 -5.61 -0.36 -5.09
CA SER A 31 -5.50 -1.54 -5.94
C SER A 31 -4.46 -1.35 -7.04
N GLY A 32 -3.78 -2.41 -7.41
CA GLY A 32 -2.81 -2.41 -8.50
C GLY A 32 -2.08 -3.74 -8.62
N ALA A 33 -1.53 -4.02 -9.78
CA ALA A 33 -0.71 -5.21 -10.02
C ALA A 33 0.56 -5.23 -9.14
N ARG A 34 1.29 -6.33 -9.13
CA ARG A 34 2.62 -6.38 -8.48
C ARG A 34 3.56 -5.35 -9.12
N GLY A 35 4.38 -4.69 -8.31
CA GLY A 35 5.34 -3.69 -8.78
C GLY A 35 4.76 -2.32 -9.12
N THR A 36 3.45 -2.05 -8.94
CA THR A 36 2.83 -0.75 -9.21
C THR A 36 3.06 0.30 -8.12
N GLY A 37 3.78 -0.04 -7.05
CA GLY A 37 4.14 0.91 -5.99
C GLY A 37 3.13 1.03 -4.85
N LYS A 38 2.28 0.02 -4.61
CA LYS A 38 1.32 0.00 -3.49
C LYS A 38 2.00 0.21 -2.14
N THR A 39 2.95 -0.65 -1.80
CA THR A 39 3.76 -0.55 -0.57
C THR A 39 4.48 0.79 -0.45
N ALA A 40 5.05 1.30 -1.56
CA ALA A 40 5.73 2.59 -1.57
C ALA A 40 4.77 3.74 -1.26
N LEU A 41 3.52 3.70 -1.76
CA LEU A 41 2.51 4.71 -1.45
C LEU A 41 2.07 4.65 0.02
N LEU A 42 1.90 3.44 0.59
CA LEU A 42 1.60 3.27 2.02
C LEU A 42 2.73 3.84 2.88
N THR A 43 3.98 3.45 2.61
CA THR A 43 5.17 3.95 3.34
C THR A 43 5.30 5.48 3.25
N PHE A 44 5.00 6.05 2.08
CA PHE A 44 4.99 7.49 1.91
C PHE A 44 3.89 8.15 2.76
N ALA A 45 2.67 7.61 2.74
CA ALA A 45 1.56 8.10 3.56
C ALA A 45 1.88 8.06 5.06
N GLU A 46 2.53 6.99 5.53
CA GLU A 46 3.00 6.86 6.92
C GLU A 46 4.02 7.94 7.29
N ALA A 47 4.99 8.21 6.41
CA ALA A 47 5.98 9.25 6.63
C ALA A 47 5.31 10.64 6.73
N GLN A 48 4.40 10.95 5.80
CA GLN A 48 3.65 12.21 5.81
C GLN A 48 2.75 12.34 7.05
N ALA A 49 2.10 11.27 7.49
CA ALA A 49 1.27 11.26 8.69
C ALA A 49 2.13 11.58 9.93
N ARG A 50 3.32 10.96 10.07
CA ARG A 50 4.25 11.23 11.17
C ARG A 50 4.74 12.69 11.18
N GLU A 51 5.06 13.25 10.02
CA GLU A 51 5.45 14.67 9.88
C GLU A 51 4.33 15.63 10.33
N ARG A 52 3.07 15.17 10.25
CA ARG A 52 1.87 15.93 10.69
C ARG A 52 1.42 15.58 12.12
N GLY A 53 2.24 14.89 12.89
CA GLY A 53 1.96 14.55 14.30
C GLY A 53 0.97 13.40 14.48
N TRP A 54 0.78 12.56 13.46
CA TRP A 54 0.00 11.34 13.58
C TRP A 54 0.89 10.17 14.02
N VAL A 55 0.34 9.27 14.80
CA VAL A 55 0.89 7.93 14.99
C VAL A 55 0.57 7.10 13.75
N SER A 56 1.54 6.37 13.21
CA SER A 56 1.31 5.49 12.06
C SER A 56 1.82 4.09 12.34
N VAL A 57 1.03 3.08 11.95
CA VAL A 57 1.35 1.67 12.07
C VAL A 57 1.19 0.98 10.73
N SER A 58 2.17 0.12 10.42
CA SER A 58 2.22 -0.66 9.19
C SER A 58 1.90 -2.12 9.50
N LEU A 59 0.89 -2.67 8.85
CA LEU A 59 0.32 -3.98 9.11
C LEU A 59 0.28 -4.82 7.84
N VAL A 60 0.33 -6.14 8.02
CA VAL A 60 0.08 -7.11 6.95
C VAL A 60 -1.17 -7.91 7.30
N SER A 61 -1.98 -8.24 6.30
CA SER A 61 -3.24 -8.98 6.49
C SER A 61 -2.97 -10.46 6.77
N LEU A 62 -2.53 -10.78 7.98
CA LEU A 62 -2.22 -12.12 8.48
C LEU A 62 -2.97 -12.40 9.79
N PRO A 63 -3.12 -13.69 10.20
CA PRO A 63 -3.64 -14.02 11.54
C PRO A 63 -2.85 -13.31 12.64
N GLY A 64 -3.55 -12.82 13.67
CA GLY A 64 -2.98 -11.96 14.71
C GLY A 64 -3.03 -10.46 14.41
N LEU A 65 -3.64 -10.07 13.28
CA LEU A 65 -3.73 -8.68 12.82
C LEU A 65 -4.26 -7.72 13.88
N LEU A 66 -5.29 -8.10 14.62
CA LEU A 66 -5.89 -7.23 15.62
C LEU A 66 -4.93 -6.94 16.77
N GLU A 67 -4.28 -7.97 17.31
CA GLU A 67 -3.35 -7.78 18.42
C GLU A 67 -2.11 -7.02 17.96
N GLU A 68 -1.56 -7.35 16.80
CA GLU A 68 -0.44 -6.62 16.22
C GLU A 68 -0.78 -5.13 16.01
N ALA A 69 -1.98 -4.83 15.50
CA ALA A 69 -2.44 -3.46 15.32
C ALA A 69 -2.47 -2.70 16.65
N TYR A 70 -2.95 -3.32 17.73
CA TYR A 70 -2.99 -2.68 19.04
C TYR A 70 -1.59 -2.49 19.62
N GLU A 71 -0.76 -3.54 19.63
CA GLU A 71 0.60 -3.49 20.17
C GLU A 71 1.48 -2.47 19.45
N GLN A 72 1.44 -2.48 18.11
CA GLN A 72 2.21 -1.50 17.32
C GLN A 72 1.70 -0.08 17.57
N SER A 73 0.38 0.11 17.66
CA SER A 73 -0.19 1.42 17.97
C SER A 73 0.26 1.94 19.34
N CYS A 74 0.28 1.09 20.36
CA CYS A 74 0.80 1.44 21.68
C CYS A 74 2.29 1.82 21.62
N ARG A 75 3.13 0.99 20.99
CA ARG A 75 4.57 1.25 20.86
C ARG A 75 4.87 2.56 20.15
N GLN A 76 4.17 2.84 19.05
CA GLN A 76 4.36 4.08 18.29
C GLN A 76 3.78 5.29 19.03
N ALA A 77 2.75 5.10 19.85
CA ALA A 77 2.14 6.16 20.65
C ALA A 77 3.01 6.58 21.85
N ASP A 78 3.92 5.73 22.34
CA ASP A 78 4.76 6.01 23.51
C ASP A 78 5.59 7.30 23.36
N HIS A 79 5.92 7.68 22.11
CA HIS A 79 6.62 8.94 21.82
C HIS A 79 5.71 10.19 21.91
N VAL A 80 4.38 10.00 21.88
CA VAL A 80 3.37 11.06 21.88
C VAL A 80 2.67 11.15 23.23
N ILE A 81 2.40 9.98 23.84
CA ILE A 81 1.68 9.84 25.11
C ILE A 81 2.46 8.91 26.03
N ASP A 82 2.56 9.27 27.33
CA ASP A 82 3.15 8.38 28.33
C ASP A 82 2.20 7.24 28.65
N MET A 83 2.48 6.06 28.09
CA MET A 83 1.70 4.84 28.30
C MET A 83 2.00 4.16 29.65
N THR A 84 3.13 4.48 30.30
CA THR A 84 3.57 3.83 31.53
C THR A 84 2.68 4.17 32.74
N LEU A 85 2.03 5.32 32.74
CA LEU A 85 1.11 5.75 33.79
C LEU A 85 -0.16 4.88 33.91
N ARG A 86 -0.41 4.02 32.94
CA ARG A 86 -1.63 3.25 32.84
C ARG A 86 -1.62 1.98 33.71
N THR A 87 -0.48 1.32 33.79
CA THR A 87 -0.34 0.09 34.59
C THR A 87 -0.55 0.38 36.09
N LYS A 88 -0.17 1.57 36.54
CA LYS A 88 -0.37 2.00 37.94
C LYS A 88 -1.81 2.38 38.27
N ARG A 89 -2.61 2.93 37.35
CA ARG A 89 -4.00 3.33 37.65
C ARG A 89 -4.99 2.16 37.66
N ILE A 90 -4.77 1.13 36.87
CA ILE A 90 -5.62 -0.07 36.86
C ILE A 90 -5.33 -0.91 38.10
N SER A 91 -4.09 -0.97 38.59
CA SER A 91 -3.73 -1.63 39.84
C SER A 91 -4.06 -0.83 41.10
N SER A 92 -4.28 0.49 41.01
CA SER A 92 -4.59 1.33 42.20
C SER A 92 -6.08 1.60 42.44
N LEU A 93 -6.97 1.13 41.55
CA LEU A 93 -8.43 1.20 41.75
C LEU A 93 -9.03 -0.01 42.51
N GLY A 94 -8.21 -0.89 42.99
CA GLY A 94 -8.65 -2.03 43.74
C GLY A 94 -7.82 -2.27 44.97
N ILE A 95 -7.93 -1.45 46.02
CA ILE A 95 -7.79 -1.90 47.42
C ILE A 95 -8.27 -0.74 48.34
N GLY A 96 -9.54 -0.73 48.66
CA GLY A 96 -10.03 -0.26 49.93
C GLY A 96 -10.24 -1.48 50.79
N PRO A 97 -9.99 -1.44 52.12
CA PRO A 97 -10.12 -2.62 52.96
C PRO A 97 -11.59 -2.85 53.33
N MET A 98 -12.24 -3.77 52.61
CA MET A 98 -13.48 -4.39 53.14
C MET A 98 -13.55 -5.84 52.70
N SER A 99 -13.65 -6.63 53.72
CA SER A 99 -13.66 -8.05 53.84
C SER A 99 -14.72 -8.78 53.02
N VAL A 100 -14.33 -10.00 52.60
CA VAL A 100 -15.11 -11.23 52.49
C VAL A 100 -16.18 -11.30 51.41
N GLY A 101 -15.80 -12.00 50.35
CA GLY A 101 -16.71 -12.54 49.35
C GLY A 101 -15.87 -13.06 48.18
N ILE A 102 -15.51 -14.36 48.26
CA ILE A 102 -14.84 -15.06 47.15
C ILE A 102 -15.83 -15.15 46.00
N SER A 103 -15.80 -14.21 45.08
CA SER A 103 -16.29 -14.39 43.73
C SER A 103 -15.07 -14.26 42.82
N HIS A 104 -14.72 -15.34 42.13
CA HIS A 104 -13.81 -15.31 41.00
C HIS A 104 -14.38 -14.35 39.96
N SER A 105 -14.04 -13.08 40.08
CA SER A 105 -14.17 -12.13 38.99
C SER A 105 -13.08 -12.52 38.01
N GLU A 106 -13.43 -13.30 36.99
CA GLU A 106 -12.67 -13.42 35.79
C GLU A 106 -12.46 -11.98 35.29
N THR A 107 -11.24 -11.48 35.39
CA THR A 107 -10.81 -10.20 34.80
C THR A 107 -10.86 -10.40 33.30
N THR A 108 -12.05 -10.25 32.72
CA THR A 108 -12.25 -10.35 31.27
C THR A 108 -11.42 -9.25 30.64
N THR A 109 -10.37 -9.60 29.91
CA THR A 109 -9.54 -8.64 29.16
C THR A 109 -10.46 -7.86 28.25
N PRO A 110 -10.45 -6.49 28.28
CA PRO A 110 -11.32 -5.70 27.43
C PRO A 110 -11.11 -6.07 25.96
N GLY A 111 -12.18 -6.17 25.21
CA GLY A 111 -12.13 -6.49 23.78
C GLY A 111 -11.25 -5.50 23.02
N TRP A 112 -10.71 -5.91 21.88
CA TRP A 112 -9.79 -5.12 21.04
C TRP A 112 -10.30 -3.70 20.78
N ARG A 113 -11.57 -3.55 20.41
CA ARG A 113 -12.20 -2.24 20.16
C ARG A 113 -12.11 -1.31 21.37
N THR A 114 -12.38 -1.82 22.56
CA THR A 114 -12.33 -1.04 23.81
C THR A 114 -10.91 -0.57 24.10
N ARG A 115 -9.92 -1.43 23.91
CA ARG A 115 -8.50 -1.09 24.09
C ARG A 115 -8.07 0.00 23.11
N MET A 116 -8.43 -0.14 21.83
CA MET A 116 -8.17 0.87 20.79
C MET A 116 -8.87 2.20 21.09
N SER A 117 -10.14 2.16 21.57
CA SER A 117 -10.87 3.38 21.92
C SER A 117 -10.13 4.19 22.98
N VAL A 118 -9.62 3.53 24.02
CA VAL A 118 -8.86 4.21 25.09
C VAL A 118 -7.54 4.79 24.58
N LEU A 119 -6.87 4.11 23.64
CA LEU A 119 -5.66 4.64 22.99
C LEU A 119 -6.00 5.90 22.16
N LEU A 120 -7.07 5.83 21.37
CA LEU A 120 -7.51 6.96 20.53
C LEU A 120 -7.93 8.17 21.36
N ASP A 121 -8.57 7.97 22.54
CA ASP A 121 -8.92 9.07 23.46
C ASP A 121 -7.65 9.79 23.93
N ARG A 122 -6.59 9.07 24.28
CA ARG A 122 -5.32 9.64 24.69
C ARG A 122 -4.58 10.37 23.57
N LEU A 123 -4.60 9.80 22.37
CA LEU A 123 -4.04 10.48 21.21
C LEU A 123 -4.78 11.79 20.94
N ALA A 124 -6.11 11.79 21.06
CA ALA A 124 -6.93 12.98 20.88
C ALA A 124 -6.60 14.08 21.90
N GLU A 125 -6.33 13.75 23.17
CA GLU A 125 -5.87 14.70 24.21
C GLU A 125 -4.56 15.42 23.81
N LYS A 126 -3.75 14.79 22.96
CA LYS A 126 -2.50 15.36 22.41
C LYS A 126 -2.68 15.96 21.01
N GLY A 127 -3.91 16.00 20.50
CA GLY A 127 -4.19 16.43 19.13
C GLY A 127 -3.64 15.50 18.04
N ALA A 128 -3.20 14.29 18.41
CA ALA A 128 -2.67 13.31 17.48
C ALA A 128 -3.79 12.43 16.89
N GLY A 129 -3.56 11.89 15.68
CA GLY A 129 -4.40 10.89 15.05
C GLY A 129 -3.66 9.55 14.92
N LEU A 130 -4.39 8.51 14.52
CA LEU A 130 -3.83 7.20 14.21
C LEU A 130 -4.07 6.84 12.74
N LEU A 131 -2.99 6.62 12.00
CA LEU A 131 -3.01 6.01 10.67
C LEU A 131 -2.68 4.52 10.79
N MET A 132 -3.57 3.68 10.31
CA MET A 132 -3.30 2.25 10.08
C MET A 132 -3.15 2.02 8.58
N THR A 133 -2.04 1.44 8.16
CA THR A 133 -1.87 0.93 6.79
C THR A 133 -1.89 -0.59 6.81
N ILE A 134 -2.55 -1.20 5.83
CA ILE A 134 -2.61 -2.66 5.68
C ILE A 134 -2.18 -3.00 4.26
N ASP A 135 -1.04 -3.66 4.14
CA ASP A 135 -0.58 -4.17 2.85
C ASP A 135 -1.02 -5.62 2.64
N GLU A 136 -1.06 -6.04 1.38
CA GLU A 136 -1.41 -7.38 0.94
C GLU A 136 -2.75 -7.90 1.49
N ILE A 137 -3.85 -7.15 1.25
CA ILE A 137 -5.20 -7.54 1.68
C ILE A 137 -5.50 -9.01 1.39
N THR A 138 -5.87 -9.75 2.45
CA THR A 138 -6.41 -11.11 2.39
C THR A 138 -7.91 -11.04 2.67
N PRO A 139 -8.79 -11.15 1.67
CA PRO A 139 -10.19 -10.75 1.77
C PRO A 139 -11.06 -11.65 2.69
N ARG A 140 -10.58 -12.83 3.05
CA ARG A 140 -11.30 -13.79 3.92
C ARG A 140 -10.73 -13.88 5.33
N LEU A 141 -9.89 -12.93 5.74
CA LEU A 141 -9.37 -12.89 7.10
C LEU A 141 -10.42 -12.25 8.02
N ASP A 142 -10.99 -13.02 8.94
CA ASP A 142 -12.02 -12.55 9.87
C ASP A 142 -11.55 -11.35 10.70
N GLU A 143 -10.29 -11.33 11.10
CA GLU A 143 -9.71 -10.20 11.83
C GLU A 143 -9.65 -8.91 11.01
N LEU A 144 -9.45 -8.99 9.69
CA LEU A 144 -9.54 -7.82 8.81
C LEU A 144 -10.98 -7.28 8.77
N ILE A 145 -11.96 -8.17 8.73
CA ILE A 145 -13.39 -7.80 8.78
C ILE A 145 -13.71 -7.14 10.14
N GLN A 146 -13.22 -7.69 11.24
CA GLN A 146 -13.41 -7.13 12.58
C GLN A 146 -12.74 -5.76 12.72
N LEU A 147 -11.49 -5.61 12.26
CA LEU A 147 -10.75 -4.35 12.30
C LEU A 147 -11.51 -3.26 11.52
N THR A 148 -11.91 -3.57 10.28
CA THR A 148 -12.60 -2.61 9.42
C THR A 148 -13.97 -2.24 9.97
N SER A 149 -14.69 -3.18 10.58
CA SER A 149 -15.99 -2.92 11.23
C SER A 149 -15.83 -2.01 12.45
N ALA A 150 -14.82 -2.24 13.29
CA ALA A 150 -14.50 -1.36 14.41
C ALA A 150 -14.04 0.02 13.94
N TYR A 151 -13.24 0.08 12.89
CA TYR A 151 -12.82 1.34 12.27
C TYR A 151 -14.02 2.19 11.80
N GLN A 152 -15.05 1.56 11.22
CA GLN A 152 -16.28 2.27 10.85
C GLN A 152 -16.92 2.96 12.06
N LEU A 153 -16.89 2.31 13.22
CA LEU A 153 -17.44 2.90 14.45
C LEU A 153 -16.59 4.08 14.92
N PHE A 154 -15.26 3.97 14.89
CA PHE A 154 -14.35 5.09 15.20
C PHE A 154 -14.59 6.29 14.29
N VAL A 155 -14.87 6.04 13.00
CA VAL A 155 -15.24 7.12 12.06
C VAL A 155 -16.55 7.77 12.43
N ARG A 156 -17.57 7.01 12.84
CA ARG A 156 -18.86 7.54 13.29
C ARG A 156 -18.77 8.30 14.61
N GLU A 157 -17.82 7.94 15.45
CA GLU A 157 -17.48 8.62 16.70
C GLU A 157 -16.59 9.86 16.46
N GLU A 158 -16.39 10.25 15.21
CA GLU A 158 -15.55 11.40 14.79
C GLU A 158 -14.11 11.35 15.29
N ARG A 159 -13.61 10.15 15.59
CA ARG A 159 -12.23 9.96 16.04
C ARG A 159 -11.24 10.27 14.91
N ARG A 160 -10.09 10.78 15.29
CA ARG A 160 -9.01 11.13 14.34
C ARG A 160 -8.24 9.86 13.92
N VAL A 161 -8.87 9.09 13.02
CA VAL A 161 -8.34 7.82 12.51
C VAL A 161 -8.30 7.82 10.99
N ALA A 162 -7.31 7.13 10.42
CA ALA A 162 -7.18 6.87 9.00
C ALA A 162 -6.88 5.39 8.76
N LEU A 163 -7.39 4.84 7.66
CA LEU A 163 -7.15 3.46 7.23
C LEU A 163 -6.88 3.42 5.73
N LEU A 164 -5.67 3.06 5.36
CA LEU A 164 -5.27 2.84 3.97
C LEU A 164 -4.95 1.36 3.79
N MET A 165 -5.66 0.71 2.89
CA MET A 165 -5.50 -0.72 2.63
C MET A 165 -5.05 -0.94 1.19
N ALA A 166 -4.09 -1.82 0.96
CA ALA A 166 -3.57 -2.11 -0.37
C ALA A 166 -3.61 -3.61 -0.70
N GLY A 167 -3.92 -3.93 -1.95
CA GLY A 167 -3.95 -5.31 -2.40
C GLY A 167 -4.01 -5.46 -3.92
N LEU A 168 -3.99 -6.70 -4.36
CA LEU A 168 -4.24 -7.04 -5.76
C LEU A 168 -5.70 -6.73 -6.13
N PRO A 169 -6.00 -6.36 -7.39
CA PRO A 169 -7.35 -5.99 -7.81
C PRO A 169 -8.41 -7.02 -7.46
N HIS A 170 -8.09 -8.31 -7.63
CA HIS A 170 -8.99 -9.40 -7.28
C HIS A 170 -9.32 -9.44 -5.78
N ASN A 171 -8.31 -9.35 -4.92
CA ASN A 171 -8.48 -9.37 -3.46
C ASN A 171 -9.28 -8.15 -2.97
N VAL A 172 -8.99 -6.99 -3.52
CA VAL A 172 -9.75 -5.75 -3.25
C VAL A 172 -11.20 -5.92 -3.66
N SER A 173 -11.48 -6.46 -4.84
CA SER A 173 -12.83 -6.71 -5.31
C SER A 173 -13.59 -7.68 -4.40
N LEU A 174 -12.96 -8.76 -3.96
CA LEU A 174 -13.57 -9.72 -3.02
C LEU A 174 -13.90 -9.04 -1.68
N LEU A 175 -12.98 -8.25 -1.11
CA LEU A 175 -13.21 -7.54 0.14
C LEU A 175 -14.38 -6.54 0.00
N LEU A 176 -14.42 -5.74 -1.06
CA LEU A 176 -15.46 -4.76 -1.27
C LEU A 176 -16.85 -5.38 -1.54
N ASN A 177 -16.89 -6.64 -1.98
CA ASN A 177 -18.13 -7.39 -2.18
C ASN A 177 -18.62 -8.09 -0.91
N ASP A 178 -17.81 -8.15 0.14
CA ASP A 178 -18.25 -8.70 1.42
C ASP A 178 -19.31 -7.80 2.08
N LYS A 179 -20.41 -8.41 2.52
CA LYS A 179 -21.56 -7.69 3.12
C LYS A 179 -21.20 -7.07 4.46
N SER A 180 -20.28 -7.68 5.20
CA SER A 180 -19.89 -7.26 6.56
C SER A 180 -19.11 -5.94 6.56
N VAL A 181 -18.48 -5.59 5.43
CA VAL A 181 -17.67 -4.38 5.26
C VAL A 181 -18.19 -3.46 4.16
N SER A 182 -19.49 -3.48 3.93
CA SER A 182 -20.17 -2.73 2.86
C SER A 182 -19.87 -1.22 2.87
N PHE A 183 -19.50 -0.64 4.01
CA PHE A 183 -19.09 0.77 4.12
C PHE A 183 -17.82 1.07 3.33
N LEU A 184 -16.93 0.10 3.13
CA LEU A 184 -15.71 0.27 2.33
C LEU A 184 -15.98 0.57 0.86
N ARG A 185 -17.19 0.32 0.37
CA ARG A 185 -17.61 0.74 -0.98
C ARG A 185 -17.66 2.26 -1.15
N ARG A 186 -17.69 3.00 -0.02
CA ARG A 186 -17.62 4.48 0.00
C ARG A 186 -16.21 5.00 0.28
N ALA A 187 -15.26 4.10 0.53
CA ALA A 187 -13.85 4.47 0.66
C ALA A 187 -13.33 5.01 -0.67
N GLU A 188 -12.32 5.89 -0.59
CA GLU A 188 -11.62 6.36 -1.79
C GLU A 188 -10.92 5.19 -2.48
N SER A 189 -11.21 5.00 -3.76
CA SER A 189 -10.64 3.93 -4.56
C SER A 189 -9.46 4.46 -5.37
N ILE A 190 -8.25 4.10 -4.94
CA ILE A 190 -7.01 4.49 -5.61
C ILE A 190 -6.51 3.32 -6.47
N ARG A 191 -6.60 3.48 -7.79
CA ARG A 191 -6.09 2.47 -8.73
C ARG A 191 -4.70 2.87 -9.23
N LEU A 192 -3.70 2.08 -8.84
CA LEU A 192 -2.33 2.29 -9.28
C LEU A 192 -2.11 1.58 -10.62
N GLY A 193 -2.08 2.36 -11.68
CA GLY A 193 -1.73 1.93 -13.02
C GLY A 193 -0.28 2.27 -13.39
N ARG A 194 0.00 2.20 -14.69
CA ARG A 194 1.28 2.61 -15.28
C ARG A 194 1.51 4.11 -15.05
N ILE A 195 2.76 4.50 -14.85
CA ILE A 195 3.20 5.89 -14.82
C ILE A 195 3.29 6.39 -16.25
N ALA A 196 2.85 7.62 -16.51
CA ALA A 196 2.97 8.22 -17.84
C ALA A 196 4.44 8.49 -18.20
N ASP A 197 4.79 8.31 -19.47
CA ASP A 197 6.16 8.40 -19.95
C ASP A 197 6.82 9.76 -19.63
N HIS A 198 6.10 10.86 -19.77
CA HIS A 198 6.60 12.21 -19.43
C HIS A 198 6.90 12.40 -17.95
N GLU A 199 6.21 11.69 -17.05
CA GLU A 199 6.47 11.72 -15.61
C GLU A 199 7.70 10.89 -15.26
N ILE A 200 7.90 9.74 -15.93
CA ILE A 200 9.11 8.92 -15.80
C ILE A 200 10.31 9.71 -16.29
N GLU A 201 10.22 10.31 -17.47
CA GLU A 201 11.28 11.14 -18.04
C GLU A 201 11.70 12.25 -17.09
N ARG A 202 10.73 13.02 -16.60
CA ARG A 202 10.99 14.09 -15.63
C ARG A 202 11.68 13.55 -14.38
N ALA A 203 11.18 12.49 -13.79
CA ALA A 203 11.74 11.92 -12.57
C ALA A 203 13.17 11.41 -12.77
N LEU A 204 13.50 10.80 -13.90
CA LEU A 204 14.87 10.40 -14.23
C LEU A 204 15.78 11.61 -14.36
N ARG A 205 15.38 12.62 -15.18
CA ARG A 205 16.16 13.86 -15.36
C ARG A 205 16.41 14.57 -14.04
N ASP A 206 15.37 14.78 -13.23
CA ASP A 206 15.48 15.44 -11.94
C ASP A 206 16.43 14.68 -10.99
N THR A 207 16.35 13.34 -10.96
CA THR A 207 17.21 12.52 -10.11
C THR A 207 18.68 12.62 -10.51
N PHE A 208 18.99 12.52 -11.79
CA PHE A 208 20.36 12.65 -12.27
C PHE A 208 20.89 14.08 -12.07
N ALA A 209 20.10 15.10 -12.39
CA ALA A 209 20.49 16.50 -12.23
C ALA A 209 20.74 16.88 -10.75
N GLN A 210 19.86 16.47 -9.82
CA GLN A 210 20.04 16.72 -8.38
C GLN A 210 21.32 16.11 -7.81
N SER A 211 21.82 15.06 -8.43
CA SER A 211 23.07 14.41 -8.03
C SER A 211 24.30 14.97 -8.78
N GLY A 212 24.11 16.01 -9.63
CA GLY A 212 25.17 16.59 -10.46
C GLY A 212 25.62 15.68 -11.58
N ARG A 213 24.77 14.76 -12.04
CA ARG A 213 25.04 13.85 -13.16
C ARG A 213 24.19 14.21 -14.37
N SER A 214 24.70 13.86 -15.57
CA SER A 214 24.00 14.01 -16.84
C SER A 214 23.92 12.70 -17.59
N VAL A 215 22.85 12.54 -18.36
CA VAL A 215 22.61 11.44 -19.31
C VAL A 215 22.04 12.06 -20.56
N SER A 216 22.41 11.55 -21.74
CA SER A 216 21.93 12.06 -23.01
C SER A 216 20.43 11.84 -23.20
N ASP A 217 19.78 12.73 -23.95
CA ASP A 217 18.33 12.67 -24.21
C ASP A 217 17.90 11.35 -24.86
N GLY A 218 18.66 10.87 -25.85
CA GLY A 218 18.33 9.61 -26.50
C GLY A 218 18.38 8.40 -25.57
N VAL A 219 19.29 8.39 -24.57
CA VAL A 219 19.34 7.31 -23.58
C VAL A 219 18.19 7.43 -22.56
N ILE A 220 17.78 8.66 -22.21
CA ILE A 220 16.59 8.86 -21.35
C ILE A 220 15.34 8.33 -22.06
N GLU A 221 15.15 8.59 -23.35
CA GLU A 221 14.03 8.05 -24.13
C GLU A 221 14.05 6.51 -24.17
N GLU A 222 15.21 5.89 -24.38
CA GLU A 222 15.39 4.44 -24.33
C GLU A 222 15.04 3.90 -22.93
N ALA A 223 15.45 4.59 -21.86
CA ALA A 223 15.13 4.23 -20.48
C ALA A 223 13.62 4.31 -20.21
N VAL A 224 12.94 5.37 -20.64
CA VAL A 224 11.48 5.54 -20.52
C VAL A 224 10.75 4.40 -21.20
N HIS A 225 11.17 4.06 -22.42
CA HIS A 225 10.59 2.95 -23.18
C HIS A 225 10.80 1.61 -22.45
N ALA A 226 12.00 1.34 -21.94
CA ALA A 226 12.31 0.11 -21.21
C ALA A 226 11.53 0.00 -19.88
N ILE A 227 11.31 1.13 -19.19
CA ILE A 227 10.53 1.20 -17.95
C ILE A 227 9.06 0.87 -18.21
N GLY A 228 8.53 1.32 -19.34
CA GLY A 228 7.18 0.97 -19.79
C GLY A 228 6.09 1.29 -18.77
N GLY A 229 6.26 2.30 -17.94
CA GLY A 229 5.26 2.72 -16.94
C GLY A 229 5.31 1.99 -15.59
N PHE A 230 6.23 1.05 -15.38
CA PHE A 230 6.28 0.27 -14.13
C PHE A 230 7.21 0.91 -13.09
N PRO A 231 6.70 1.31 -11.90
CA PRO A 231 7.50 1.93 -10.85
C PRO A 231 8.72 1.11 -10.42
N PHE A 232 8.58 -0.21 -10.30
CA PHE A 232 9.68 -1.08 -9.94
C PHE A 232 10.76 -1.11 -11.02
N MET A 233 10.34 -1.18 -12.29
CA MET A 233 11.29 -1.12 -13.42
C MET A 233 12.00 0.24 -13.48
N MET A 234 11.31 1.34 -13.14
CA MET A 234 11.92 2.67 -13.06
C MET A 234 13.04 2.71 -12.00
N GLN A 235 12.83 2.09 -10.85
CA GLN A 235 13.88 1.98 -9.82
C GLN A 235 15.07 1.16 -10.31
N LEU A 236 14.81 0.01 -10.93
CA LEU A 236 15.87 -0.84 -11.47
C LEU A 236 16.69 -0.14 -12.54
N VAL A 237 16.03 0.50 -13.50
CA VAL A 237 16.71 1.23 -14.61
C VAL A 237 17.52 2.40 -14.04
N GLY A 238 16.91 3.22 -13.19
CA GLY A 238 17.61 4.36 -12.56
C GLY A 238 18.83 3.92 -11.76
N PHE A 239 18.70 2.87 -10.93
CA PHE A 239 19.77 2.32 -10.12
C PHE A 239 20.91 1.74 -10.99
N ASN A 240 20.58 0.88 -11.95
CA ASN A 240 21.61 0.25 -12.79
C ASN A 240 22.32 1.26 -13.70
N MET A 241 21.61 2.27 -14.24
CA MET A 241 22.25 3.36 -14.99
C MET A 241 23.21 4.15 -14.09
N TRP A 242 22.82 4.38 -12.83
CA TRP A 242 23.64 5.06 -11.84
C TRP A 242 24.93 4.28 -11.53
N GLU A 243 24.81 3.00 -11.21
CA GLU A 243 25.94 2.12 -10.88
C GLU A 243 26.91 1.99 -12.05
N GLU A 244 26.41 1.77 -13.27
CA GLU A 244 27.24 1.66 -14.47
C GLU A 244 27.93 3.00 -14.81
N GLY A 245 27.36 4.13 -14.39
CA GLY A 245 27.98 5.45 -14.50
C GLY A 245 29.24 5.60 -13.63
N GLY A 246 29.35 4.81 -12.56
CA GLY A 246 30.45 4.89 -11.60
C GLY A 246 30.54 6.29 -10.96
N THR A 247 31.74 6.91 -11.00
CA THR A 247 31.99 8.27 -10.47
C THR A 247 31.82 9.39 -11.49
N SER A 248 31.48 9.06 -12.74
CA SER A 248 31.38 10.04 -13.82
C SER A 248 30.22 11.00 -13.60
N LYS A 249 30.45 12.29 -13.78
CA LYS A 249 29.38 13.29 -13.83
C LYS A 249 28.56 13.16 -15.10
N ASP A 250 29.21 12.89 -16.22
CA ASP A 250 28.59 12.61 -17.51
C ASP A 250 28.61 11.11 -17.77
N ILE A 251 27.43 10.46 -17.70
CA ILE A 251 27.30 9.03 -17.88
C ILE A 251 27.27 8.73 -19.38
N LYS A 252 28.33 8.08 -19.87
CA LYS A 252 28.44 7.70 -21.29
C LYS A 252 27.30 6.78 -21.71
N ASP A 253 26.74 7.02 -22.89
CA ASP A 253 25.62 6.29 -23.48
C ASP A 253 25.78 4.76 -23.40
N ALA A 254 26.96 4.24 -23.76
CA ALA A 254 27.21 2.80 -23.72
C ALA A 254 27.07 2.20 -22.33
N ARG A 255 27.46 2.93 -21.27
CA ARG A 255 27.32 2.52 -19.87
C ARG A 255 25.86 2.58 -19.42
N ALA A 256 25.18 3.69 -19.72
CA ALA A 256 23.77 3.84 -19.38
C ALA A 256 22.90 2.76 -20.07
N ARG A 257 23.14 2.48 -21.36
CA ARG A 257 22.47 1.38 -22.08
C ARG A 257 22.77 0.01 -21.47
N ARG A 258 23.98 -0.21 -20.95
CA ARG A 258 24.28 -1.43 -20.19
C ARG A 258 23.45 -1.53 -18.94
N GLY A 259 23.30 -0.43 -18.19
CA GLY A 259 22.43 -0.37 -17.01
C GLY A 259 20.96 -0.71 -17.35
N ILE A 260 20.43 -0.17 -18.44
CA ILE A 260 19.08 -0.49 -18.93
C ILE A 260 18.93 -2.00 -19.20
N ARG A 261 19.90 -2.61 -19.89
CA ARG A 261 19.86 -4.06 -20.16
C ARG A 261 19.91 -4.89 -18.88
N LEU A 262 20.80 -4.55 -17.95
CA LEU A 262 20.89 -5.25 -16.65
C LEU A 262 19.57 -5.15 -15.87
N ALA A 263 18.98 -3.97 -15.82
CA ALA A 263 17.67 -3.76 -15.20
C ALA A 263 16.56 -4.61 -15.86
N THR A 264 16.58 -4.74 -17.18
CA THR A 264 15.60 -5.52 -17.92
C THR A 264 15.72 -7.02 -17.59
N GLU A 265 16.93 -7.56 -17.53
CA GLU A 265 17.14 -8.97 -17.15
C GLU A 265 16.78 -9.22 -15.67
N GLU A 266 17.09 -8.28 -14.80
CA GLU A 266 16.72 -8.36 -13.39
C GLU A 266 15.19 -8.32 -13.20
N PHE A 267 14.49 -7.45 -13.91
CA PHE A 267 13.02 -7.39 -13.89
C PHE A 267 12.38 -8.69 -14.38
N LYS A 268 12.93 -9.23 -15.47
CA LYS A 268 12.50 -10.50 -16.04
C LYS A 268 12.61 -11.66 -15.02
N THR A 269 13.73 -11.75 -14.34
CA THR A 269 13.99 -12.85 -13.41
C THR A 269 13.28 -12.68 -12.06
N ARG A 270 13.19 -11.46 -11.53
CA ARG A 270 12.60 -11.20 -10.20
C ARG A 270 11.09 -11.02 -10.21
N ILE A 271 10.51 -10.52 -11.30
CA ILE A 271 9.09 -10.18 -11.36
C ILE A 271 8.35 -11.00 -12.40
N LEU A 272 8.79 -10.97 -13.66
CA LEU A 272 8.01 -11.58 -14.73
C LEU A 272 8.00 -13.11 -14.64
N LEU A 273 9.15 -13.73 -14.44
CA LEU A 273 9.25 -15.19 -14.40
C LEU A 273 8.47 -15.80 -13.23
N PRO A 274 8.62 -15.35 -11.97
CA PRO A 274 7.78 -15.83 -10.87
C PRO A 274 6.29 -15.59 -11.11
N SER A 275 5.91 -14.40 -11.58
CA SER A 275 4.50 -14.10 -11.88
C SER A 275 3.93 -15.02 -12.96
N TYR A 276 4.71 -15.33 -14.00
CA TYR A 276 4.32 -16.29 -15.03
C TYR A 276 4.19 -17.73 -14.50
N GLN A 277 5.07 -18.13 -13.57
CA GLN A 277 5.04 -19.45 -12.94
C GLN A 277 3.84 -19.67 -12.03
N GLU A 278 3.32 -18.59 -11.43
CA GLU A 278 2.10 -18.63 -10.60
C GLU A 278 0.81 -18.72 -11.41
N LEU A 279 0.85 -18.42 -12.71
CA LEU A 279 -0.32 -18.48 -13.57
C LEU A 279 -0.84 -19.91 -13.75
N SER A 280 -2.17 -20.05 -13.76
CA SER A 280 -2.80 -21.32 -14.14
C SER A 280 -2.45 -21.72 -15.58
N PRO A 281 -2.55 -23.01 -15.94
CA PRO A 281 -2.35 -23.44 -17.32
C PRO A 281 -3.23 -22.70 -18.33
N MET A 282 -4.45 -22.30 -17.93
CA MET A 282 -5.35 -21.56 -18.80
C MET A 282 -4.94 -20.09 -18.95
N ASP A 283 -4.49 -19.43 -17.87
CA ASP A 283 -3.96 -18.06 -17.95
C ASP A 283 -2.76 -17.98 -18.88
N ARG A 284 -1.84 -18.97 -18.80
CA ARG A 284 -0.69 -19.06 -19.71
C ARG A 284 -1.13 -19.20 -21.16
N ARG A 285 -2.13 -20.07 -21.44
CA ARG A 285 -2.70 -20.22 -22.79
C ARG A 285 -3.37 -18.93 -23.27
N PHE A 286 -4.03 -18.20 -22.36
CA PHE A 286 -4.63 -16.91 -22.66
C PHE A 286 -3.58 -15.90 -23.09
N LEU A 287 -2.49 -15.76 -22.31
CA LEU A 287 -1.36 -14.89 -22.65
C LEU A 287 -0.70 -15.31 -23.98
N GLN A 288 -0.50 -16.61 -24.21
CA GLN A 288 0.03 -17.11 -25.48
C GLN A 288 -0.86 -16.76 -26.68
N ALA A 289 -2.19 -16.79 -26.47
CA ALA A 289 -3.13 -16.37 -27.51
C ALA A 289 -3.08 -14.86 -27.79
N MET A 290 -2.79 -14.02 -26.77
CA MET A 290 -2.59 -12.59 -26.93
C MET A 290 -1.30 -12.25 -27.67
N LEU A 291 -0.20 -12.96 -27.39
CA LEU A 291 1.10 -12.74 -28.02
C LEU A 291 1.13 -12.96 -29.55
N GLN A 292 0.06 -13.48 -30.13
CA GLN A 292 -0.06 -13.62 -31.60
C GLN A 292 -0.46 -12.29 -32.31
N ASP A 293 -0.82 -11.27 -31.54
CA ASP A 293 -1.17 -9.94 -32.06
C ASP A 293 -0.02 -8.95 -31.78
N GLU A 294 0.27 -8.07 -32.72
CA GLU A 294 1.31 -7.02 -32.58
C GLU A 294 0.85 -5.83 -31.72
N GLY A 295 -0.36 -5.86 -31.18
CA GLY A 295 -0.94 -4.78 -30.38
C GLY A 295 -2.05 -5.29 -29.48
N ASP A 296 -3.11 -4.50 -29.34
CA ASP A 296 -4.26 -4.87 -28.54
C ASP A 296 -5.01 -6.06 -29.12
N SER A 297 -5.24 -7.08 -28.28
CA SER A 297 -5.96 -8.27 -28.67
C SER A 297 -7.46 -8.10 -28.43
N LEU A 298 -8.28 -8.36 -29.45
CA LEU A 298 -9.73 -8.46 -29.28
C LEU A 298 -10.10 -9.72 -28.51
N LEU A 299 -10.92 -9.58 -27.49
CA LEU A 299 -11.38 -10.70 -26.65
C LEU A 299 -12.01 -11.83 -27.46
N SER A 300 -12.78 -11.48 -28.50
CA SER A 300 -13.38 -12.46 -29.43
C SER A 300 -12.32 -13.26 -30.21
N THR A 301 -11.21 -12.63 -30.57
CA THR A 301 -10.10 -13.30 -31.25
C THR A 301 -9.38 -14.25 -30.30
N ILE A 302 -9.12 -13.82 -29.05
CA ILE A 302 -8.54 -14.68 -28.02
C ILE A 302 -9.46 -15.89 -27.74
N ALA A 303 -10.77 -15.65 -27.54
CA ALA A 303 -11.75 -16.71 -27.31
C ALA A 303 -11.73 -17.77 -28.42
N ARG A 304 -11.72 -17.34 -29.69
CA ARG A 304 -11.62 -18.20 -30.86
C ARG A 304 -10.32 -19.02 -30.87
N ARG A 305 -9.16 -18.40 -30.59
CA ARG A 305 -7.86 -19.08 -30.51
C ARG A 305 -7.81 -20.14 -29.40
N LEU A 306 -8.52 -19.89 -28.32
CA LEU A 306 -8.63 -20.81 -27.18
C LEU A 306 -9.70 -21.90 -27.37
N GLY A 307 -10.54 -21.83 -28.43
CA GLY A 307 -11.68 -22.71 -28.62
C GLY A 307 -12.74 -22.54 -27.53
N LYS A 308 -12.95 -21.31 -27.06
CA LYS A 308 -13.85 -20.93 -25.96
C LYS A 308 -14.84 -19.86 -26.40
N THR A 309 -15.90 -19.66 -25.58
CA THR A 309 -16.86 -18.56 -25.79
C THR A 309 -16.31 -17.23 -25.33
N ASN A 310 -16.84 -16.11 -25.83
CA ASN A 310 -16.49 -14.77 -25.37
C ASN A 310 -16.77 -14.58 -23.87
N SER A 311 -17.87 -15.14 -23.37
CA SER A 311 -18.21 -15.10 -21.94
C SER A 311 -17.15 -15.79 -21.08
N TYR A 312 -16.62 -16.92 -21.53
CA TYR A 312 -15.52 -17.61 -20.86
C TYR A 312 -14.23 -16.77 -20.87
N ALA A 313 -13.87 -16.20 -22.03
CA ALA A 313 -12.67 -15.36 -22.14
C ALA A 313 -12.77 -14.08 -21.29
N THR A 314 -13.97 -13.55 -21.04
CA THR A 314 -14.20 -12.37 -20.20
C THR A 314 -13.72 -12.59 -18.74
N GLN A 315 -13.76 -13.82 -18.24
CA GLN A 315 -13.31 -14.16 -16.88
C GLN A 315 -11.80 -13.95 -16.69
N TYR A 316 -11.03 -13.95 -17.76
CA TYR A 316 -9.57 -13.79 -17.77
C TYR A 316 -9.12 -12.37 -18.13
N LYS A 317 -10.06 -11.47 -18.44
CA LYS A 317 -9.76 -10.07 -18.80
C LYS A 317 -9.38 -9.21 -17.59
N ASN A 318 -9.81 -9.59 -16.41
CA ASN A 318 -9.62 -8.89 -15.14
C ASN A 318 -8.46 -9.54 -14.40
#